data_ec7a6ebdc75228bbff4f268a79fdbbea
#
_entry.id   ec7a6ebdc75228bbff4f268a79fdbbea
#
_cell.length_a   1.000
_cell.length_b   1.000
_cell.length_c   1.000
_cell.angle_alpha   90.00
_cell.angle_beta   90.00
_cell.angle_gamma   90.00
#
_symmetry.space_group_name_H-M   'P 1'
#
loop_
_entity.id
_entity.type
_entity.pdbx_description
1 polymer ?
#
loop_
_entity_poly.entity_id
_entity_poly.type
_entity_poly.pdbx_seq_one_letter_code
_entity_poly.pdbx_strand_id
1 'polypeptide(L)'
;KTGDVVDIVLPAARPSEVIPEAIPLKILYEDASLLVVDKPAGMVVHPAAGHSNGTLVNALLHHCRDLSGIGGVLRPGIVHRLDKETSGLMVVAKSDHAHRGLAGQFKRHEVKKTYQALVYGDPKTDGGRIESAVGRHPTDRKRMSTQSRRGRSAVTVWRVRERYRVAALLEVNIETGRTHQIRVHLTDLGHPVVGDRVYGGAGRIRTVGDPAARARMKALDRQALHAWRLAFTHPVT
;
A
#
# COMPACT_ATOMS: atom_id res chain seq x y z
N LYS A 1 40.83 -7.56 -0.47
CA LYS A 1 41.68 -8.73 -0.80
C LYS A 1 41.87 -9.53 0.49
N THR A 2 42.27 -10.77 0.41
CA THR A 2 42.58 -11.56 1.61
C THR A 2 43.70 -10.88 2.39
N GLY A 3 43.46 -10.46 3.63
CA GLY A 3 44.40 -9.74 4.49
C GLY A 3 44.14 -8.23 4.63
N ASP A 4 43.19 -7.67 3.91
CA ASP A 4 42.80 -6.27 4.11
C ASP A 4 42.07 -6.09 5.44
N VAL A 5 42.50 -5.14 6.25
CA VAL A 5 41.80 -4.71 7.48
C VAL A 5 40.85 -3.57 7.11
N VAL A 6 39.58 -3.70 7.47
CA VAL A 6 38.58 -2.65 7.24
C VAL A 6 38.07 -2.16 8.58
N ASP A 7 38.35 -0.91 8.89
CA ASP A 7 37.78 -0.25 10.06
C ASP A 7 36.44 0.40 9.67
N ILE A 8 35.36 -0.03 10.36
CA ILE A 8 34.02 0.52 10.15
C ILE A 8 33.64 1.36 11.35
N VAL A 9 33.57 2.67 11.18
CA VAL A 9 33.02 3.58 12.18
C VAL A 9 31.53 3.70 11.93
N LEU A 10 30.72 3.13 12.80
CA LEU A 10 29.28 3.32 12.79
C LEU A 10 28.98 4.70 13.42
N PRO A 11 28.41 5.65 12.66
CA PRO A 11 28.00 6.93 13.23
C PRO A 11 26.93 6.70 14.29
N ALA A 12 26.92 7.51 15.34
CA ALA A 12 25.86 7.51 16.33
C ALA A 12 24.49 7.69 15.65
N ALA A 13 23.48 6.95 16.13
CA ALA A 13 22.12 7.09 15.63
C ALA A 13 21.68 8.56 15.74
N ARG A 14 21.38 9.18 14.60
CA ARG A 14 20.82 10.54 14.60
C ARG A 14 19.39 10.47 15.11
N PRO A 15 18.97 11.39 16.00
CA PRO A 15 17.56 11.49 16.38
C PRO A 15 16.67 11.60 15.13
N SER A 16 15.50 10.99 15.18
CA SER A 16 14.50 11.15 14.11
C SER A 16 14.10 12.63 14.02
N GLU A 17 14.23 13.24 12.85
CA GLU A 17 13.67 14.57 12.57
C GLU A 17 12.13 14.52 12.44
N VAL A 18 11.56 13.32 12.51
CA VAL A 18 10.10 13.13 12.42
C VAL A 18 9.47 13.44 13.77
N ILE A 19 8.70 14.52 13.81
CA ILE A 19 8.06 15.02 15.02
C ILE A 19 6.79 14.20 15.31
N PRO A 20 6.57 13.72 16.55
CA PRO A 20 5.30 13.12 16.97
C PRO A 20 4.13 14.11 16.83
N GLU A 21 3.01 13.64 16.26
CA GLU A 21 1.81 14.47 16.11
C GLU A 21 0.58 13.75 16.66
N ALA A 22 -0.28 14.46 17.39
CA ALA A 22 -1.53 13.97 17.97
C ALA A 22 -2.61 13.77 16.89
N ILE A 23 -2.38 12.85 15.96
CA ILE A 23 -3.31 12.49 14.90
C ILE A 23 -4.08 11.24 15.34
N PRO A 24 -5.42 11.25 15.37
CA PRO A 24 -6.22 10.08 15.73
C PRO A 24 -5.95 8.89 14.83
N LEU A 25 -5.70 7.72 15.40
CA LEU A 25 -5.53 6.45 14.71
C LEU A 25 -6.66 5.49 15.05
N LYS A 26 -7.23 4.83 14.05
CA LYS A 26 -8.15 3.71 14.27
C LYS A 26 -7.34 2.43 14.44
N ILE A 27 -7.02 2.09 15.68
CA ILE A 27 -6.29 0.89 16.05
C ILE A 27 -7.31 -0.25 16.21
N LEU A 28 -7.05 -1.37 15.54
CA LEU A 28 -7.91 -2.57 15.57
C LEU A 28 -7.35 -3.67 16.46
N TYR A 29 -6.05 -3.68 16.65
CA TYR A 29 -5.34 -4.60 17.54
C TYR A 29 -4.04 -3.93 18.00
N GLU A 30 -3.66 -4.16 19.24
CA GLU A 30 -2.39 -3.72 19.80
C GLU A 30 -1.95 -4.63 20.95
N ASP A 31 -0.67 -4.97 20.97
CA ASP A 31 0.00 -5.62 22.09
C ASP A 31 1.39 -5.00 22.34
N ALA A 32 2.25 -5.66 23.10
CA ALA A 32 3.60 -5.19 23.38
C ALA A 32 4.51 -5.21 22.15
N SER A 33 4.22 -6.01 21.13
CA SER A 33 5.10 -6.31 20.01
C SER A 33 4.71 -5.61 18.71
N LEU A 34 3.42 -5.45 18.46
CA LEU A 34 2.88 -4.87 17.22
C LEU A 34 1.54 -4.18 17.43
N LEU A 35 1.13 -3.41 16.45
CA LEU A 35 -0.23 -2.90 16.33
C LEU A 35 -0.74 -3.03 14.89
N VAL A 36 -2.06 -3.10 14.74
CA VAL A 36 -2.75 -3.09 13.44
C VAL A 36 -3.65 -1.87 13.38
N VAL A 37 -3.45 -1.04 12.37
CA VAL A 37 -4.25 0.17 12.15
C VAL A 37 -5.09 0.05 10.89
N ASP A 38 -6.27 0.69 10.90
CA ASP A 38 -7.06 1.00 9.71
C ASP A 38 -6.66 2.39 9.22
N LYS A 39 -5.68 2.45 8.31
CA LYS A 39 -5.17 3.72 7.78
C LYS A 39 -6.26 4.45 6.99
N PRO A 40 -6.59 5.70 7.29
CA PRO A 40 -7.50 6.48 6.47
C PRO A 40 -6.90 6.76 5.08
N ALA A 41 -7.77 7.01 4.10
CA ALA A 41 -7.34 7.60 2.84
C ALA A 41 -6.86 9.03 3.06
N GLY A 42 -6.01 9.54 2.16
CA GLY A 42 -5.41 10.88 2.28
C GLY A 42 -4.15 10.93 3.14
N MET A 43 -3.91 9.95 4.00
CA MET A 43 -2.74 9.88 4.88
C MET A 43 -1.56 9.16 4.19
N VAL A 44 -0.40 9.82 4.14
CA VAL A 44 0.87 9.21 3.71
C VAL A 44 1.44 8.35 4.84
N VAL A 45 2.08 7.24 4.51
CA VAL A 45 2.62 6.32 5.54
C VAL A 45 3.83 6.91 6.26
N HIS A 46 4.78 7.50 5.53
CA HIS A 46 6.01 8.05 6.11
C HIS A 46 6.41 9.34 5.38
N PRO A 47 7.19 10.22 6.03
CA PRO A 47 7.62 11.46 5.41
C PRO A 47 8.29 11.25 4.06
N ALA A 48 7.95 12.11 3.11
CA ALA A 48 8.45 12.10 1.75
C ALA A 48 8.44 13.52 1.18
N ALA A 49 9.05 13.73 0.01
CA ALA A 49 9.04 15.02 -0.66
C ALA A 49 7.59 15.55 -0.80
N GLY A 50 7.33 16.75 -0.27
CA GLY A 50 6.02 17.39 -0.22
C GLY A 50 5.08 16.92 0.93
N HIS A 51 5.53 16.04 1.80
CA HIS A 51 4.79 15.57 2.98
C HIS A 51 5.77 15.29 4.12
N SER A 52 6.24 16.32 4.81
CA SER A 52 7.17 16.21 5.94
C SER A 52 6.48 15.85 7.25
N ASN A 53 5.19 16.14 7.36
CA ASN A 53 4.35 15.96 8.55
C ASN A 53 2.96 15.39 8.16
N GLY A 54 2.09 15.18 9.13
CA GLY A 54 0.75 14.64 8.92
C GLY A 54 0.76 13.16 8.44
N THR A 55 1.83 12.41 8.68
CA THR A 55 1.96 11.04 8.21
C THR A 55 1.56 10.02 9.28
N LEU A 56 1.34 8.76 8.85
CA LEU A 56 1.10 7.68 9.80
C LEU A 56 2.24 7.54 10.81
N VAL A 57 3.50 7.73 10.38
CA VAL A 57 4.66 7.67 11.28
C VAL A 57 4.61 8.78 12.34
N ASN A 58 4.22 10.02 12.00
CA ASN A 58 4.06 11.09 12.99
C ASN A 58 3.02 10.72 14.06
N ALA A 59 1.87 10.15 13.62
CA ALA A 59 0.82 9.68 14.51
C ALA A 59 1.27 8.52 15.40
N LEU A 60 2.00 7.55 14.82
CA LEU A 60 2.52 6.39 15.55
C LEU A 60 3.56 6.78 16.60
N LEU A 61 4.44 7.73 16.30
CA LEU A 61 5.42 8.25 17.26
C LEU A 61 4.75 8.97 18.45
N HIS A 62 3.60 9.58 18.23
CA HIS A 62 2.81 10.16 19.32
C HIS A 62 2.10 9.08 20.15
N HIS A 63 1.55 8.05 19.49
CA HIS A 63 0.80 6.98 20.15
C HIS A 63 1.71 6.02 20.91
N CYS A 64 2.83 5.59 20.30
CA CYS A 64 3.78 4.64 20.88
C CYS A 64 5.03 5.37 21.38
N ARG A 65 5.25 5.38 22.70
CA ARG A 65 6.46 5.99 23.29
C ARG A 65 7.74 5.22 22.95
N ASP A 66 7.61 3.90 22.74
CA ASP A 66 8.73 2.97 22.54
C ASP A 66 8.67 2.32 21.14
N LEU A 67 8.30 3.11 20.12
CA LEU A 67 8.25 2.58 18.76
C LEU A 67 9.66 2.16 18.29
N SER A 68 9.77 0.95 17.76
CA SER A 68 11.04 0.39 17.29
C SER A 68 11.82 1.35 16.40
N GLY A 69 13.07 1.64 16.76
CA GLY A 69 14.02 2.38 15.93
C GLY A 69 14.52 1.60 14.71
N ILE A 70 14.21 0.31 14.60
CA ILE A 70 14.54 -0.53 13.45
C ILE A 70 13.70 -0.10 12.23
N GLY A 71 14.34 -0.06 11.10
CA GLY A 71 13.77 0.51 9.86
C GLY A 71 14.34 1.89 9.58
N GLY A 72 15.20 2.39 10.48
CA GLY A 72 15.90 3.67 10.40
C GLY A 72 15.07 4.84 10.89
N VAL A 73 15.75 5.97 11.02
CA VAL A 73 15.28 7.23 11.61
C VAL A 73 13.96 7.74 11.01
N LEU A 74 13.65 7.39 9.75
CA LEU A 74 12.50 7.93 9.02
C LEU A 74 11.29 6.98 8.92
N ARG A 75 11.39 5.72 9.38
CA ARG A 75 10.36 4.70 9.20
C ARG A 75 10.19 3.77 10.40
N PRO A 76 10.13 4.29 11.63
CA PRO A 76 10.07 3.44 12.81
C PRO A 76 8.86 2.49 12.74
N GLY A 77 9.12 1.19 12.95
CA GLY A 77 8.09 0.15 12.97
C GLY A 77 7.44 -0.23 11.63
N ILE A 78 7.71 0.50 10.54
CA ILE A 78 7.06 0.29 9.24
C ILE A 78 7.71 -0.87 8.46
N VAL A 79 6.93 -1.91 8.20
CA VAL A 79 7.36 -3.11 7.44
C VAL A 79 6.74 -3.19 6.04
N HIS A 80 5.67 -2.44 5.77
CA HIS A 80 5.02 -2.31 4.46
C HIS A 80 4.32 -0.96 4.32
N ARG A 81 3.71 -0.71 3.17
CA ARG A 81 3.04 0.55 2.91
C ARG A 81 1.78 0.40 2.07
N LEU A 82 0.88 1.38 2.21
CA LEU A 82 -0.23 1.66 1.31
C LEU A 82 0.03 2.99 0.58
N ASP A 83 -0.62 3.18 -0.57
CA ASP A 83 -0.62 4.48 -1.24
C ASP A 83 -1.39 5.51 -0.40
N LYS A 84 -1.13 6.80 -0.61
CA LYS A 84 -1.78 7.91 0.12
C LYS A 84 -3.30 7.75 0.15
N GLU A 85 -3.91 7.56 -1.02
CA GLU A 85 -5.37 7.49 -1.17
C GLU A 85 -5.95 6.06 -1.01
N THR A 86 -5.12 5.06 -0.72
CA THR A 86 -5.58 3.72 -0.35
C THR A 86 -5.82 3.66 1.15
N SER A 87 -7.00 3.24 1.55
CA SER A 87 -7.36 3.00 2.96
C SER A 87 -7.17 1.54 3.36
N GLY A 88 -7.19 1.26 4.66
CA GLY A 88 -7.28 -0.10 5.20
C GLY A 88 -6.08 -0.54 6.03
N LEU A 89 -5.99 -1.84 6.23
CA LEU A 89 -5.17 -2.48 7.24
C LEU A 89 -3.67 -2.35 6.99
N MET A 90 -2.96 -1.94 8.04
CA MET A 90 -1.51 -1.97 8.12
C MET A 90 -1.06 -2.54 9.46
N VAL A 91 -0.04 -3.40 9.44
CA VAL A 91 0.67 -3.85 10.64
C VAL A 91 1.93 -3.01 10.85
N VAL A 92 2.19 -2.66 12.09
CA VAL A 92 3.34 -1.86 12.53
C VAL A 92 4.02 -2.59 13.68
N ALA A 93 5.33 -2.71 13.65
CA ALA A 93 6.11 -3.33 14.70
C ALA A 93 6.41 -2.31 15.82
N LYS A 94 6.22 -2.73 17.08
CA LYS A 94 6.58 -1.93 18.26
C LYS A 94 7.95 -2.31 18.83
N SER A 95 8.43 -3.53 18.53
CA SER A 95 9.74 -4.01 18.97
C SER A 95 10.62 -4.42 17.77
N ASP A 96 11.93 -4.43 17.99
CA ASP A 96 12.93 -4.84 17.00
C ASP A 96 12.77 -6.30 16.60
N HIS A 97 12.39 -7.15 17.54
CA HIS A 97 12.12 -8.57 17.29
C HIS A 97 10.91 -8.72 16.34
N ALA A 98 9.81 -8.06 16.65
CA ALA A 98 8.63 -8.07 15.81
C ALA A 98 8.91 -7.47 14.42
N HIS A 99 9.70 -6.41 14.33
CA HIS A 99 10.07 -5.81 13.05
C HIS A 99 10.84 -6.80 12.17
N ARG A 100 11.86 -7.48 12.71
CA ARG A 100 12.62 -8.50 11.96
C ARG A 100 11.72 -9.66 11.52
N GLY A 101 10.88 -10.18 12.42
CA GLY A 101 9.95 -11.26 12.14
C GLY A 101 8.95 -10.90 11.01
N LEU A 102 8.27 -9.76 11.14
CA LEU A 102 7.32 -9.29 10.12
C LEU A 102 8.02 -8.98 8.79
N ALA A 103 9.15 -8.27 8.80
CA ALA A 103 9.92 -7.98 7.59
C ALA A 103 10.37 -9.27 6.87
N GLY A 104 10.74 -10.31 7.64
CA GLY A 104 11.02 -11.64 7.11
C GLY A 104 9.82 -12.26 6.40
N GLN A 105 8.64 -12.24 7.02
CA GLN A 105 7.41 -12.76 6.43
C GLN A 105 7.02 -11.99 5.14
N PHE A 106 7.14 -10.66 5.14
CA PHE A 106 6.93 -9.85 3.92
C PHE A 106 7.93 -10.21 2.82
N LYS A 107 9.20 -10.42 3.15
CA LYS A 107 10.26 -10.80 2.20
C LYS A 107 10.01 -12.18 1.60
N ARG A 108 9.51 -13.15 2.38
CA ARG A 108 9.20 -14.52 1.92
C ARG A 108 7.79 -14.63 1.32
N HIS A 109 7.03 -13.52 1.21
CA HIS A 109 5.66 -13.49 0.68
C HIS A 109 4.65 -14.33 1.49
N GLU A 110 4.89 -14.55 2.77
CA GLU A 110 4.03 -15.32 3.68
C GLU A 110 2.81 -14.49 4.14
N VAL A 111 2.93 -13.16 4.15
CA VAL A 111 1.82 -12.27 4.52
C VAL A 111 0.78 -12.24 3.41
N LYS A 112 -0.44 -12.70 3.71
CA LYS A 112 -1.58 -12.63 2.79
C LYS A 112 -2.24 -11.27 2.85
N LYS A 113 -2.35 -10.62 1.71
CA LYS A 113 -2.89 -9.25 1.57
C LYS A 113 -4.07 -9.28 0.60
N THR A 114 -5.26 -9.03 1.13
CA THR A 114 -6.49 -9.00 0.33
C THR A 114 -7.06 -7.59 0.33
N TYR A 115 -7.38 -7.11 -0.85
CA TYR A 115 -7.97 -5.79 -1.09
C TYR A 115 -9.37 -5.91 -1.67
N GLN A 116 -10.18 -4.90 -1.45
CA GLN A 116 -11.39 -4.65 -2.21
C GLN A 116 -11.13 -3.50 -3.18
N ALA A 117 -11.50 -3.69 -4.44
CA ALA A 117 -11.36 -2.69 -5.49
C ALA A 117 -12.66 -2.58 -6.26
N LEU A 118 -13.27 -1.39 -6.30
CA LEU A 118 -14.35 -1.10 -7.25
C LEU A 118 -13.72 -0.66 -8.56
N VAL A 119 -14.04 -1.35 -9.65
CA VAL A 119 -13.47 -1.09 -10.98
C VAL A 119 -14.54 -0.68 -11.99
N TYR A 120 -14.13 0.06 -13.01
CA TYR A 120 -15.01 0.38 -14.14
C TYR A 120 -15.27 -0.83 -15.02
N GLY A 121 -16.52 -0.96 -15.47
CA GLY A 121 -16.97 -2.01 -16.37
C GLY A 121 -17.19 -3.34 -15.67
N ASP A 122 -17.50 -4.35 -16.46
CA ASP A 122 -17.77 -5.71 -16.02
C ASP A 122 -16.74 -6.68 -16.63
N PRO A 123 -15.82 -7.25 -15.85
CA PRO A 123 -14.88 -8.25 -16.33
C PRO A 123 -15.62 -9.48 -16.90
N LYS A 124 -15.20 -9.95 -18.07
CA LYS A 124 -15.85 -11.10 -18.76
C LYS A 124 -15.69 -12.43 -18.01
N THR A 125 -14.68 -12.53 -17.15
CA THR A 125 -14.40 -13.73 -16.33
C THR A 125 -14.68 -13.43 -14.86
N ASP A 126 -14.91 -14.45 -14.06
CA ASP A 126 -15.16 -14.30 -12.61
C ASP A 126 -13.88 -14.10 -11.82
N GLY A 127 -12.74 -14.25 -12.43
CA GLY A 127 -11.43 -14.03 -11.80
C GLY A 127 -10.30 -14.24 -12.78
N GLY A 128 -9.10 -13.97 -12.30
CA GLY A 128 -7.88 -14.15 -13.09
C GLY A 128 -6.61 -13.88 -12.30
N ARG A 129 -5.48 -14.11 -12.96
CA ARG A 129 -4.13 -13.86 -12.46
C ARG A 129 -3.41 -12.95 -13.46
N ILE A 130 -2.83 -11.88 -12.95
CA ILE A 130 -2.00 -10.95 -13.71
C ILE A 130 -0.58 -11.11 -13.21
N GLU A 131 0.31 -11.48 -14.12
CA GLU A 131 1.72 -11.70 -13.85
C GLU A 131 2.52 -10.80 -14.80
N SER A 132 2.85 -9.60 -14.34
CA SER A 132 3.51 -8.59 -15.14
C SER A 132 4.41 -7.72 -14.29
N ALA A 133 5.59 -7.36 -14.81
CA ALA A 133 6.53 -6.53 -14.06
C ALA A 133 6.01 -5.10 -13.91
N VAL A 134 6.19 -4.51 -12.73
CA VAL A 134 5.82 -3.11 -12.46
C VAL A 134 7.07 -2.29 -12.16
N GLY A 135 7.24 -1.20 -12.87
CA GLY A 135 8.33 -0.25 -12.69
C GLY A 135 7.90 1.19 -12.97
N ARG A 136 8.84 2.14 -12.91
CA ARG A 136 8.52 3.53 -13.23
C ARG A 136 8.14 3.67 -14.71
N HIS A 137 7.12 4.49 -14.96
CA HIS A 137 6.71 4.80 -16.34
C HIS A 137 7.87 5.45 -17.10
N PRO A 138 8.11 5.10 -18.38
CA PRO A 138 9.26 5.58 -19.16
C PRO A 138 9.40 7.10 -19.21
N THR A 139 8.27 7.81 -19.30
CA THR A 139 8.24 9.28 -19.51
C THR A 139 7.55 10.04 -18.36
N ASP A 140 6.62 9.44 -17.64
CA ASP A 140 5.90 10.09 -16.54
C ASP A 140 6.40 9.60 -15.17
N ARG A 141 7.23 10.41 -14.52
CA ARG A 141 7.84 10.08 -13.21
C ARG A 141 6.83 9.86 -12.07
N LYS A 142 5.60 10.34 -12.21
CA LYS A 142 4.53 10.19 -11.19
C LYS A 142 3.79 8.86 -11.33
N ARG A 143 3.99 8.13 -12.42
CA ARG A 143 3.30 6.89 -12.75
C ARG A 143 4.20 5.67 -12.67
N MET A 144 3.58 4.53 -12.44
CA MET A 144 4.16 3.21 -12.65
C MET A 144 3.59 2.61 -13.94
N SER A 145 4.24 1.60 -14.49
CA SER A 145 3.81 0.94 -15.74
C SER A 145 4.33 -0.47 -15.79
N THR A 146 3.62 -1.34 -16.48
CA THR A 146 4.07 -2.69 -16.86
C THR A 146 5.05 -2.66 -18.04
N GLN A 147 5.11 -1.55 -18.78
CA GLN A 147 6.05 -1.36 -19.91
C GLN A 147 7.44 -0.85 -19.48
N SER A 148 7.72 -0.84 -18.19
CA SER A 148 9.01 -0.37 -17.68
C SER A 148 10.13 -1.38 -17.98
N ARG A 149 11.21 -0.93 -18.62
CA ARG A 149 12.40 -1.77 -18.85
C ARG A 149 13.11 -2.22 -17.56
N ARG A 150 12.86 -1.53 -16.45
CA ARG A 150 13.40 -1.82 -15.11
C ARG A 150 12.29 -2.25 -14.14
N GLY A 151 11.23 -2.84 -14.67
CA GLY A 151 10.13 -3.37 -13.86
C GLY A 151 10.59 -4.56 -13.01
N ARG A 152 9.98 -4.70 -11.83
CA ARG A 152 10.17 -5.86 -10.94
C ARG A 152 8.94 -6.74 -11.02
N SER A 153 9.12 -8.05 -11.06
CA SER A 153 8.02 -9.02 -11.08
C SER A 153 6.94 -8.69 -10.06
N ALA A 154 5.71 -8.74 -10.50
CA ALA A 154 4.53 -8.46 -9.69
C ALA A 154 3.38 -9.41 -10.07
N VAL A 155 2.71 -9.93 -9.04
CA VAL A 155 1.63 -10.90 -9.20
C VAL A 155 0.40 -10.41 -8.46
N THR A 156 -0.71 -10.34 -9.18
CA THR A 156 -2.04 -9.94 -8.68
C THR A 156 -3.06 -10.98 -9.09
N VAL A 157 -3.74 -11.58 -8.13
CA VAL A 157 -4.86 -12.50 -8.34
C VAL A 157 -6.14 -11.77 -7.96
N TRP A 158 -7.16 -11.86 -8.79
CA TRP A 158 -8.42 -11.18 -8.54
C TRP A 158 -9.60 -12.09 -8.80
N ARG A 159 -10.73 -11.81 -8.15
CA ARG A 159 -12.03 -12.43 -8.42
C ARG A 159 -13.15 -11.41 -8.26
N VAL A 160 -14.20 -11.56 -9.05
CA VAL A 160 -15.41 -10.76 -8.92
C VAL A 160 -16.17 -11.19 -7.67
N ARG A 161 -16.48 -10.23 -6.82
CA ARG A 161 -17.34 -10.43 -5.64
C ARG A 161 -18.77 -10.04 -5.95
N GLU A 162 -18.92 -8.96 -6.69
CA GLU A 162 -20.23 -8.44 -7.06
C GLU A 162 -20.15 -7.71 -8.40
N ARG A 163 -21.17 -7.88 -9.25
CA ARG A 163 -21.30 -7.25 -10.57
C ARG A 163 -22.37 -6.18 -10.53
N TYR A 164 -22.03 -5.01 -11.03
CA TYR A 164 -22.95 -3.92 -11.26
C TYR A 164 -23.01 -3.64 -12.76
N ARG A 165 -24.06 -2.96 -13.24
CA ARG A 165 -24.20 -2.70 -14.68
C ARG A 165 -23.01 -1.98 -15.33
N VAL A 166 -22.31 -1.14 -14.56
CA VAL A 166 -21.25 -0.24 -15.06
C VAL A 166 -19.93 -0.38 -14.29
N ALA A 167 -19.89 -1.27 -13.30
CA ALA A 167 -18.76 -1.50 -12.41
C ALA A 167 -18.76 -2.94 -11.87
N ALA A 168 -17.65 -3.36 -11.27
CA ALA A 168 -17.58 -4.59 -10.51
C ALA A 168 -16.77 -4.37 -9.23
N LEU A 169 -17.18 -5.01 -8.13
CA LEU A 169 -16.41 -5.12 -6.91
C LEU A 169 -15.52 -6.35 -7.02
N LEU A 170 -14.22 -6.13 -6.94
CA LEU A 170 -13.23 -7.19 -6.98
C LEU A 170 -12.64 -7.44 -5.60
N GLU A 171 -12.43 -8.71 -5.27
CA GLU A 171 -11.46 -9.12 -4.26
C GLU A 171 -10.12 -9.34 -4.95
N VAL A 172 -9.07 -8.69 -4.44
CA VAL A 172 -7.75 -8.69 -5.06
C VAL A 172 -6.71 -9.16 -4.04
N ASN A 173 -6.00 -10.23 -4.37
CA ASN A 173 -4.91 -10.77 -3.58
C ASN A 173 -3.58 -10.45 -4.27
N ILE A 174 -2.59 -9.95 -3.53
CA ILE A 174 -1.27 -9.65 -4.08
C ILE A 174 -0.19 -10.50 -3.40
N GLU A 175 0.63 -11.15 -4.21
CA GLU A 175 1.80 -11.90 -3.72
C GLU A 175 2.98 -10.95 -3.50
N THR A 176 3.12 -9.96 -4.33
CA THR A 176 4.13 -8.90 -4.25
C THR A 176 3.52 -7.58 -3.80
N GLY A 177 4.34 -6.56 -3.51
CA GLY A 177 3.88 -5.24 -3.07
C GLY A 177 4.61 -4.10 -3.79
N ARG A 178 4.47 -4.01 -5.14
CA ARG A 178 5.07 -2.92 -5.91
C ARG A 178 4.22 -1.67 -5.80
N THR A 179 4.84 -0.51 -5.90
CA THR A 179 4.14 0.78 -5.90
C THR A 179 3.06 0.79 -6.99
N HIS A 180 1.83 1.16 -6.61
CA HIS A 180 0.65 1.22 -7.49
C HIS A 180 0.29 -0.11 -8.18
N GLN A 181 0.78 -1.26 -7.73
CA GLN A 181 0.65 -2.55 -8.43
C GLN A 181 -0.78 -2.87 -8.86
N ILE A 182 -1.73 -2.91 -7.92
CA ILE A 182 -3.13 -3.23 -8.21
C ILE A 182 -3.70 -2.26 -9.23
N ARG A 183 -3.45 -0.98 -9.06
CA ARG A 183 -3.97 0.10 -9.90
C ARG A 183 -3.49 -0.02 -11.35
N VAL A 184 -2.19 -0.30 -11.55
CA VAL A 184 -1.58 -0.52 -12.87
C VAL A 184 -2.13 -1.80 -13.50
N HIS A 185 -2.10 -2.92 -12.79
CA HIS A 185 -2.56 -4.21 -13.30
C HIS A 185 -4.03 -4.20 -13.72
N LEU A 186 -4.92 -3.62 -12.89
CA LEU A 186 -6.34 -3.52 -13.24
C LEU A 186 -6.60 -2.55 -14.40
N THR A 187 -5.76 -1.52 -14.53
CA THR A 187 -5.83 -0.60 -15.69
C THR A 187 -5.44 -1.32 -16.97
N ASP A 188 -4.34 -2.09 -16.96
CA ASP A 188 -3.89 -2.87 -18.13
C ASP A 188 -4.87 -3.99 -18.49
N LEU A 189 -5.59 -4.53 -17.49
CA LEU A 189 -6.70 -5.47 -17.72
C LEU A 189 -7.91 -4.80 -18.42
N GLY A 190 -7.93 -3.46 -18.53
CA GLY A 190 -9.04 -2.69 -19.08
C GLY A 190 -10.12 -2.27 -18.05
N HIS A 191 -9.90 -2.59 -16.77
CA HIS A 191 -10.81 -2.31 -15.64
C HIS A 191 -10.16 -1.43 -14.58
N PRO A 192 -9.85 -0.14 -14.87
CA PRO A 192 -9.21 0.74 -13.90
C PRO A 192 -10.08 0.95 -12.67
N VAL A 193 -9.42 1.22 -11.54
CA VAL A 193 -10.10 1.47 -10.26
C VAL A 193 -10.92 2.77 -10.35
N VAL A 194 -12.16 2.73 -9.87
CA VAL A 194 -13.05 3.89 -9.82
C VAL A 194 -12.43 4.98 -8.92
N GLY A 195 -12.50 6.23 -9.37
CA GLY A 195 -11.94 7.38 -8.64
C GLY A 195 -10.41 7.52 -8.77
N ASP A 196 -9.72 6.62 -9.46
CA ASP A 196 -8.27 6.73 -9.68
C ASP A 196 -7.95 7.83 -10.70
N ARG A 197 -7.42 8.96 -10.21
CA ARG A 197 -7.07 10.13 -11.03
C ARG A 197 -5.82 9.94 -11.87
N VAL A 198 -5.00 8.91 -11.57
CA VAL A 198 -3.69 8.68 -12.23
C VAL A 198 -3.81 7.66 -13.35
N TYR A 199 -4.60 6.60 -13.17
CA TYR A 199 -4.63 5.44 -14.06
C TYR A 199 -5.94 5.27 -14.85
N GLY A 200 -6.51 6.35 -15.35
CA GLY A 200 -7.56 6.26 -16.37
C GLY A 200 -9.00 6.48 -15.90
N GLY A 201 -9.21 6.74 -14.61
CA GLY A 201 -10.56 7.00 -14.09
C GLY A 201 -11.28 8.18 -14.75
N ALA A 202 -10.57 9.25 -15.08
CA ALA A 202 -11.16 10.45 -15.69
C ALA A 202 -11.71 10.23 -17.11
N GLY A 203 -11.15 9.32 -17.89
CA GLY A 203 -11.66 8.96 -19.21
C GLY A 203 -12.87 8.03 -19.13
N ARG A 204 -12.78 7.02 -18.28
CA ARG A 204 -13.80 5.97 -18.14
C ARG A 204 -15.12 6.48 -17.57
N ILE A 205 -15.12 7.49 -16.73
CA ILE A 205 -16.34 8.06 -16.17
C ILE A 205 -17.32 8.55 -17.28
N ARG A 206 -16.78 8.99 -18.41
CA ARG A 206 -17.59 9.46 -19.56
C ARG A 206 -18.34 8.34 -20.25
N THR A 207 -17.85 7.10 -20.18
CA THR A 207 -18.47 5.92 -20.80
C THR A 207 -19.57 5.29 -19.92
N VAL A 208 -19.76 5.78 -18.69
CA VAL A 208 -20.84 5.32 -17.81
C VAL A 208 -22.15 5.91 -18.30
N GLY A 209 -23.02 5.10 -18.91
CA GLY A 209 -24.28 5.52 -19.52
C GLY A 209 -25.33 5.96 -18.50
N ASP A 210 -25.36 5.33 -17.30
CA ASP A 210 -26.29 5.66 -16.21
C ASP A 210 -25.89 6.98 -15.53
N PRO A 211 -26.72 8.04 -15.59
CA PRO A 211 -26.41 9.34 -15.00
C PRO A 211 -26.25 9.29 -13.48
N ALA A 212 -27.06 8.49 -12.76
CA ALA A 212 -27.00 8.38 -11.32
C ALA A 212 -25.72 7.66 -10.87
N ALA A 213 -25.37 6.54 -11.52
CA ALA A 213 -24.11 5.84 -11.27
C ALA A 213 -22.91 6.75 -11.60
N ARG A 214 -22.95 7.47 -12.72
CA ARG A 214 -21.92 8.43 -13.12
C ARG A 214 -21.72 9.51 -12.07
N ALA A 215 -22.80 10.09 -11.55
CA ALA A 215 -22.73 11.13 -10.51
C ALA A 215 -22.08 10.59 -9.23
N ARG A 216 -22.50 9.41 -8.76
CA ARG A 216 -21.92 8.75 -7.57
C ARG A 216 -20.44 8.43 -7.75
N MET A 217 -20.05 7.88 -8.90
CA MET A 217 -18.65 7.57 -9.20
C MET A 217 -17.79 8.83 -9.32
N LYS A 218 -18.34 9.92 -9.87
CA LYS A 218 -17.66 11.20 -9.98
C LYS A 218 -17.46 11.87 -8.63
N ALA A 219 -18.34 11.63 -7.68
CA ALA A 219 -18.22 12.11 -6.29
C ALA A 219 -17.10 11.42 -5.50
N LEU A 220 -16.60 10.27 -5.97
CA LEU A 220 -15.42 9.65 -5.38
C LEU A 220 -14.17 10.46 -5.74
N ASP A 221 -13.60 11.10 -4.75
CA ASP A 221 -12.42 11.96 -4.89
C ASP A 221 -11.08 11.21 -4.85
N ARG A 222 -11.12 9.90 -4.56
CA ARG A 222 -9.99 8.98 -4.42
C ARG A 222 -10.23 7.63 -5.10
N GLN A 223 -9.17 6.84 -5.27
CA GLN A 223 -9.31 5.46 -5.72
C GLN A 223 -10.14 4.62 -4.74
N ALA A 224 -11.16 3.94 -5.25
CA ALA A 224 -11.98 2.99 -4.51
C ALA A 224 -11.22 1.68 -4.28
N LEU A 225 -10.15 1.76 -3.49
CA LEU A 225 -9.24 0.66 -3.14
C LEU A 225 -9.02 0.64 -1.64
N HIS A 226 -9.25 -0.53 -1.03
CA HIS A 226 -9.18 -0.72 0.41
C HIS A 226 -8.44 -2.02 0.76
N ALA A 227 -7.43 -1.95 1.62
CA ALA A 227 -6.73 -3.10 2.18
C ALA A 227 -7.63 -3.75 3.24
N TRP A 228 -8.44 -4.72 2.82
CA TRP A 228 -9.55 -5.27 3.62
C TRP A 228 -9.14 -6.35 4.61
N ARG A 229 -8.20 -7.23 4.20
CA ARG A 229 -7.72 -8.33 5.05
C ARG A 229 -6.20 -8.42 4.99
N LEU A 230 -5.61 -8.60 6.17
CA LEU A 230 -4.18 -8.84 6.34
C LEU A 230 -4.02 -10.06 7.25
N ALA A 231 -3.35 -11.11 6.76
CA ALA A 231 -3.09 -12.30 7.57
C ALA A 231 -1.58 -12.61 7.59
N PHE A 232 -1.05 -12.78 8.78
CA PHE A 232 0.35 -13.07 9.06
C PHE A 232 0.46 -13.90 10.34
N THR A 233 1.59 -14.57 10.55
CA THR A 233 1.90 -15.22 11.83
C THR A 233 2.42 -14.18 12.81
N HIS A 234 1.94 -14.20 14.05
CA HIS A 234 2.44 -13.29 15.06
C HIS A 234 3.95 -13.53 15.26
N PRO A 235 4.79 -12.47 15.21
CA PRO A 235 6.25 -12.67 15.15
C PRO A 235 6.91 -13.10 16.44
N VAL A 236 6.16 -13.12 17.55
CA VAL A 236 6.67 -13.43 18.91
C VAL A 236 5.99 -14.64 19.54
N THR A 237 4.70 -14.87 19.27
CA THR A 237 3.88 -15.97 19.85
C THR A 237 3.53 -17.03 18.83
#